data_9a1283a79689113b9f1012efb7d2d684
#
_entry.id   9a1283a79689113b9f1012efb7d2d684
#
_cell.length_a   1.000
_cell.length_b   1.000
_cell.length_c   1.000
_cell.angle_alpha   90.00
_cell.angle_beta   90.00
_cell.angle_gamma   90.00
#
_symmetry.space_group_name_H-M   'P 1'
#
loop_
_entity.id
_entity.type
_entity.pdbx_description
1 polymer ?
#
loop_
_entity_poly.entity_id
_entity_poly.type
_entity_poly.pdbx_seq_one_letter_code
_entity_poly.pdbx_strand_id
1 'polypeptide(L)'
;MRRLFALLLLLVAAPATAQPAEPEWRLAREEQVLVRVGRFEPDVLRLEAGRPTRLVFRNSSPVRLSVAADSLLAASRVHPRDARDLHGGGFSLGPGEVRAITLVPYEGTYAIASGSWLRRTLGMRARVIVESPQRTSGEQVNE
;
A
#
# COMPACT_ATOMS: atom_id res chain seq x y z
N MET A 1 52.05 -39.86 30.93
CA MET A 1 51.64 -39.50 29.55
C MET A 1 50.23 -38.84 29.64
N ARG A 2 50.20 -37.52 29.69
CA ARG A 2 48.95 -36.76 29.76
C ARG A 2 48.62 -36.25 28.36
N ARG A 3 47.59 -36.82 27.73
CA ARG A 3 47.09 -36.39 26.43
C ARG A 3 46.09 -35.25 26.65
N LEU A 4 46.51 -34.02 26.33
CA LEU A 4 45.65 -32.84 26.26
C LEU A 4 44.84 -32.89 24.98
N PHE A 5 43.53 -33.14 25.08
CA PHE A 5 42.59 -32.97 23.98
C PHE A 5 42.21 -31.48 23.92
N ALA A 6 42.71 -30.74 22.93
CA ALA A 6 42.29 -29.39 22.63
C ALA A 6 40.95 -29.48 21.87
N LEU A 7 39.87 -29.08 22.54
CA LEU A 7 38.54 -28.96 21.95
C LEU A 7 38.47 -27.63 21.15
N LEU A 8 38.57 -27.71 19.83
CA LEU A 8 38.44 -26.56 18.95
C LEU A 8 36.93 -26.25 18.79
N LEU A 9 36.46 -25.21 19.48
CA LEU A 9 35.11 -24.72 19.34
C LEU A 9 35.01 -23.91 18.04
N LEU A 10 34.41 -24.51 16.98
CA LEU A 10 34.06 -23.78 15.75
C LEU A 10 32.84 -22.90 16.01
N LEU A 11 33.08 -21.62 16.15
CA LEU A 11 32.01 -20.61 16.24
C LEU A 11 31.41 -20.41 14.84
N VAL A 12 30.30 -21.06 14.54
CA VAL A 12 29.53 -20.83 13.31
C VAL A 12 28.77 -19.52 13.46
N ALA A 13 29.28 -18.46 12.85
CA ALA A 13 28.56 -17.20 12.73
C ALA A 13 27.35 -17.41 11.80
N ALA A 14 26.14 -17.45 12.36
CA ALA A 14 24.91 -17.45 11.58
C ALA A 14 24.77 -16.12 10.82
N PRO A 15 24.43 -16.15 9.53
CA PRO A 15 24.19 -14.91 8.80
C PRO A 15 23.00 -14.17 9.46
N ALA A 16 23.24 -12.94 9.87
CA ALA A 16 22.16 -12.06 10.35
C ALA A 16 21.25 -11.77 9.14
N THR A 17 20.10 -12.41 9.10
CA THR A 17 19.05 -12.07 8.15
C THR A 17 18.58 -10.66 8.47
N ALA A 18 18.95 -9.69 7.64
CA ALA A 18 18.47 -8.32 7.75
C ALA A 18 16.93 -8.35 7.63
N GLN A 19 16.24 -8.10 8.73
CA GLN A 19 14.79 -7.91 8.70
C GLN A 19 14.50 -6.66 7.89
N PRO A 20 13.51 -6.71 6.96
CA PRO A 20 13.13 -5.52 6.22
C PRO A 20 12.73 -4.43 7.20
N ALA A 21 13.32 -3.25 7.04
CA ALA A 21 13.06 -2.11 7.91
C ALA A 21 11.54 -1.83 7.99
N GLU A 22 11.06 -1.56 9.21
CA GLU A 22 9.67 -1.14 9.42
C GLU A 22 9.44 0.20 8.71
N PRO A 23 8.38 0.36 7.90
CA PRO A 23 8.09 1.63 7.26
C PRO A 23 7.81 2.73 8.27
N GLU A 24 8.26 3.94 7.96
CA GLU A 24 7.96 5.11 8.78
C GLU A 24 6.52 5.60 8.54
N TRP A 25 5.55 4.90 9.09
CA TRP A 25 4.12 5.16 8.90
C TRP A 25 3.68 6.59 9.24
N ARG A 26 4.41 7.26 10.14
CA ARG A 26 4.15 8.64 10.54
C ARG A 26 4.41 9.66 9.42
N LEU A 27 5.25 9.30 8.45
CA LEU A 27 5.60 10.12 7.30
C LEU A 27 4.73 9.81 6.08
N ALA A 28 3.63 9.08 6.26
CA ALA A 28 2.71 8.75 5.18
C ALA A 28 2.11 10.00 4.55
N ARG A 29 2.27 10.12 3.23
CA ARG A 29 1.62 11.16 2.44
C ARG A 29 0.13 10.87 2.33
N GLU A 30 -0.72 11.85 2.57
CA GLU A 30 -2.15 11.69 2.46
C GLU A 30 -2.64 11.97 1.03
N GLU A 31 -3.44 11.05 0.51
CA GLU A 31 -4.13 11.16 -0.77
C GLU A 31 -5.62 10.92 -0.56
N GLN A 32 -6.46 11.83 -1.05
CA GLN A 32 -7.89 11.75 -0.87
C GLN A 32 -8.60 11.17 -2.08
N VAL A 33 -9.58 10.32 -1.83
CA VAL A 33 -10.43 9.70 -2.84
C VAL A 33 -11.89 9.91 -2.47
N LEU A 34 -12.58 10.73 -3.23
CA LEU A 34 -14.03 10.84 -3.12
C LEU A 34 -14.70 9.66 -3.81
N VAL A 35 -15.59 9.00 -3.09
CA VAL A 35 -16.39 7.88 -3.61
C VAL A 35 -17.82 8.39 -3.82
N ARG A 36 -18.23 8.42 -5.08
CA ARG A 36 -19.58 8.87 -5.47
C ARG A 36 -20.30 7.73 -6.18
N VAL A 37 -21.61 7.86 -6.33
CA VAL A 37 -22.37 6.96 -7.16
C VAL A 37 -21.85 7.03 -8.61
N GLY A 38 -21.34 5.91 -9.11
CA GLY A 38 -20.85 5.79 -10.48
C GLY A 38 -19.40 6.18 -10.72
N ARG A 39 -18.69 6.81 -9.76
CA ARG A 39 -17.29 7.22 -9.98
C ARG A 39 -16.46 7.39 -8.72
N PHE A 40 -15.16 7.30 -8.90
CA PHE A 40 -14.15 7.76 -7.95
C PHE A 40 -13.55 9.08 -8.43
N GLU A 41 -13.18 9.95 -7.50
CA GLU A 41 -12.49 11.22 -7.79
C GLU A 41 -11.24 11.34 -6.88
N PRO A 42 -10.05 11.42 -7.47
CA PRO A 42 -9.75 11.32 -8.89
C PRO A 42 -9.97 9.92 -9.46
N ASP A 43 -10.14 9.81 -10.77
CA ASP A 43 -10.23 8.54 -11.50
C ASP A 43 -8.86 7.92 -11.78
N VAL A 44 -7.79 8.72 -11.64
CA VAL A 44 -6.39 8.27 -11.70
C VAL A 44 -5.63 8.81 -10.49
N LEU A 45 -5.12 7.91 -9.65
CA LEU A 45 -4.19 8.20 -8.57
C LEU A 45 -2.75 7.89 -9.01
N ARG A 46 -1.82 8.80 -8.67
CA ARG A 46 -0.38 8.56 -8.85
C ARG A 46 0.28 8.49 -7.48
N LEU A 47 0.92 7.37 -7.21
CA LEU A 47 1.62 7.09 -5.96
C LEU A 47 3.09 6.79 -6.25
N GLU A 48 3.90 6.92 -5.20
CA GLU A 48 5.33 6.62 -5.25
C GLU A 48 5.61 5.26 -4.61
N ALA A 49 6.28 4.38 -5.35
CA ALA A 49 6.65 3.06 -4.86
C ALA A 49 7.58 3.15 -3.65
N GLY A 50 7.34 2.29 -2.66
CA GLY A 50 8.15 2.24 -1.44
C GLY A 50 7.91 3.37 -0.45
N ARG A 51 7.02 4.32 -0.76
CA ARG A 51 6.70 5.44 0.12
C ARG A 51 5.39 5.22 0.87
N PRO A 52 5.38 5.35 2.21
CA PRO A 52 4.15 5.27 2.97
C PRO A 52 3.11 6.28 2.48
N THR A 53 1.93 5.80 2.16
CA THR A 53 0.81 6.60 1.67
C THR A 53 -0.44 6.27 2.47
N ARG A 54 -1.18 7.30 2.88
CA ARG A 54 -2.45 7.21 3.57
C ARG A 54 -3.56 7.56 2.59
N LEU A 55 -4.26 6.56 2.09
CA LEU A 55 -5.43 6.75 1.22
C LEU A 55 -6.66 7.02 2.09
N VAL A 56 -7.29 8.17 1.90
CA VAL A 56 -8.49 8.59 2.63
C VAL A 56 -9.68 8.54 1.70
N PHE A 57 -10.55 7.56 1.88
CA PHE A 57 -11.78 7.39 1.13
C PHE A 57 -12.95 8.07 1.84
N ARG A 58 -13.66 8.93 1.14
CA ARG A 58 -14.87 9.58 1.64
C ARG A 58 -16.05 9.27 0.73
N ASN A 59 -17.10 8.68 1.29
CA ASN A 59 -18.36 8.50 0.57
C ASN A 59 -19.19 9.79 0.63
N SER A 60 -19.25 10.51 -0.48
CA SER A 60 -20.04 11.74 -0.61
C SER A 60 -21.41 11.52 -1.24
N SER A 61 -21.92 10.27 -1.19
CA SER A 61 -23.24 9.93 -1.69
C SER A 61 -24.22 9.61 -0.54
N PRO A 62 -25.55 9.63 -0.79
CA PRO A 62 -26.56 9.31 0.22
C PRO A 62 -26.74 7.79 0.42
N VAL A 63 -25.98 6.96 -0.29
CA VAL A 63 -26.11 5.49 -0.22
C VAL A 63 -24.81 4.84 0.22
N ARG A 64 -24.92 3.63 0.79
CA ARG A 64 -23.74 2.81 1.11
C ARG A 64 -23.05 2.36 -0.18
N LEU A 65 -21.75 2.54 -0.22
CA LEU A 65 -20.90 2.11 -1.32
C LEU A 65 -19.83 1.15 -0.82
N SER A 66 -19.49 0.15 -1.61
CA SER A 66 -18.39 -0.77 -1.34
C SER A 66 -17.24 -0.50 -2.30
N VAL A 67 -16.03 -0.58 -1.76
CA VAL A 67 -14.77 -0.35 -2.47
C VAL A 67 -13.99 -1.65 -2.47
N ALA A 68 -13.54 -2.07 -3.64
CA ALA A 68 -12.66 -3.21 -3.84
C ALA A 68 -11.30 -2.71 -4.40
N ALA A 69 -10.22 -3.08 -3.73
CA ALA A 69 -8.87 -2.68 -4.07
C ALA A 69 -7.90 -3.88 -3.98
N ASP A 70 -8.39 -5.07 -4.31
CA ASP A 70 -7.71 -6.35 -4.12
C ASP A 70 -6.28 -6.34 -4.66
N SER A 71 -6.10 -5.91 -5.91
CA SER A 71 -4.80 -5.92 -6.57
C SER A 71 -3.81 -4.93 -5.94
N LEU A 72 -4.28 -3.75 -5.55
CA LEU A 72 -3.46 -2.76 -4.87
C LEU A 72 -3.04 -3.24 -3.47
N LEU A 73 -3.99 -3.77 -2.70
CA LEU A 73 -3.74 -4.22 -1.34
C LEU A 73 -2.82 -5.45 -1.31
N ALA A 74 -3.00 -6.38 -2.25
CA ALA A 74 -2.13 -7.55 -2.39
C ALA A 74 -0.69 -7.17 -2.81
N ALA A 75 -0.53 -6.07 -3.57
CA ALA A 75 0.75 -5.54 -4.00
C ALA A 75 1.20 -4.35 -3.12
N SER A 76 0.87 -4.37 -1.84
CA SER A 76 1.25 -3.32 -0.90
C SER A 76 1.50 -3.90 0.48
N ARG A 77 2.39 -3.27 1.21
CA ARG A 77 2.51 -3.52 2.65
C ARG A 77 1.51 -2.63 3.38
N VAL A 78 0.43 -3.21 3.86
CA VAL A 78 -0.63 -2.49 4.57
C VAL A 78 -0.26 -2.34 6.05
N HIS A 79 -0.55 -1.17 6.64
CA HIS A 79 -0.35 -0.95 8.07
C HIS A 79 -1.19 -1.96 8.87
N PRO A 80 -0.61 -2.65 9.89
CA PRO A 80 -1.29 -3.74 10.61
C PRO A 80 -2.63 -3.35 11.25
N ARG A 81 -2.78 -2.08 11.65
CA ARG A 81 -4.04 -1.58 12.21
C ARG A 81 -5.14 -1.57 11.16
N ASP A 82 -4.83 -1.11 9.96
CA ASP A 82 -5.81 -0.96 8.89
C ASP A 82 -6.15 -2.30 8.22
N ALA A 83 -5.19 -3.23 8.20
CA ALA A 83 -5.38 -4.57 7.63
C ALA A 83 -6.48 -5.38 8.31
N ARG A 84 -6.77 -5.13 9.59
CA ARG A 84 -7.79 -5.84 10.36
C ARG A 84 -9.20 -5.60 9.87
N ASP A 85 -9.44 -4.42 9.30
CA ASP A 85 -10.77 -3.97 8.85
C ASP A 85 -11.02 -4.23 7.37
N LEU A 86 -10.04 -4.83 6.68
CA LEU A 86 -10.13 -5.19 5.27
C LEU A 86 -10.64 -6.63 5.12
N HIS A 87 -11.79 -6.79 4.50
CA HIS A 87 -12.40 -8.09 4.25
C HIS A 87 -12.39 -8.39 2.75
N GLY A 88 -11.67 -9.46 2.35
CA GLY A 88 -11.62 -9.87 0.95
C GLY A 88 -11.10 -8.80 -0.01
N GLY A 89 -10.09 -8.00 0.41
CA GLY A 89 -9.49 -6.97 -0.43
C GLY A 89 -10.30 -5.70 -0.59
N GLY A 90 -11.33 -5.49 0.25
CA GLY A 90 -12.18 -4.31 0.17
C GLY A 90 -12.84 -3.93 1.49
N PHE A 91 -13.70 -2.92 1.43
CA PHE A 91 -14.46 -2.40 2.56
C PHE A 91 -15.73 -1.67 2.08
N SER A 92 -16.64 -1.40 3.02
CA SER A 92 -17.85 -0.62 2.75
C SER A 92 -17.80 0.71 3.45
N LEU A 93 -18.41 1.73 2.82
CA LEU A 93 -18.58 3.09 3.36
C LEU A 93 -20.07 3.43 3.39
N GLY A 94 -20.59 3.76 4.57
CA GLY A 94 -21.92 4.36 4.70
C GLY A 94 -21.96 5.80 4.15
N PRO A 95 -23.13 6.42 4.04
CA PRO A 95 -23.26 7.81 3.60
C PRO A 95 -22.43 8.75 4.48
N GLY A 96 -21.58 9.57 3.86
CA GLY A 96 -20.68 10.53 4.57
C GLY A 96 -19.53 9.89 5.33
N GLU A 97 -19.42 8.57 5.36
CA GLU A 97 -18.34 7.86 6.08
C GLU A 97 -16.99 8.10 5.42
N VAL A 98 -15.96 8.20 6.27
CA VAL A 98 -14.56 8.35 5.88
C VAL A 98 -13.78 7.17 6.41
N ARG A 99 -12.95 6.56 5.56
CA ARG A 99 -12.02 5.51 5.95
C ARG A 99 -10.64 5.77 5.38
N ALA A 100 -9.62 5.62 6.21
CA ALA A 100 -8.24 5.73 5.80
C ALA A 100 -7.54 4.37 5.83
N ILE A 101 -6.70 4.13 4.83
CA ILE A 101 -5.85 2.95 4.74
C ILE A 101 -4.43 3.42 4.47
N THR A 102 -3.51 3.06 5.36
CA THR A 102 -2.10 3.39 5.22
C THR A 102 -1.35 2.19 4.64
N LEU A 103 -0.62 2.41 3.57
CA LEU A 103 0.09 1.36 2.86
C LEU A 103 1.39 1.86 2.23
N VAL A 104 2.29 0.93 1.94
CA VAL A 104 3.48 1.15 1.12
C VAL A 104 3.28 0.34 -0.15
N PRO A 105 2.98 0.99 -1.29
CA PRO A 105 2.70 0.28 -2.52
C PRO A 105 4.00 -0.15 -3.22
N TYR A 106 3.94 -1.27 -3.95
CA TYR A 106 4.97 -1.64 -4.93
C TYR A 106 4.64 -1.04 -6.30
N GLU A 107 5.67 -0.85 -7.11
CA GLU A 107 5.54 -0.35 -8.48
C GLU A 107 4.57 -1.20 -9.31
N GLY A 108 3.72 -0.54 -10.09
CA GLY A 108 2.74 -1.19 -10.95
C GLY A 108 1.52 -0.34 -11.23
N THR A 109 0.59 -0.90 -11.97
CA THR A 109 -0.72 -0.29 -12.25
C THR A 109 -1.81 -1.18 -11.66
N TYR A 110 -2.64 -0.58 -10.82
CA TYR A 110 -3.69 -1.27 -10.08
C TYR A 110 -5.04 -0.62 -10.33
N ALA A 111 -6.11 -1.30 -9.94
CA ALA A 111 -7.47 -0.77 -10.01
C ALA A 111 -8.12 -0.72 -8.63
N ILE A 112 -8.87 0.35 -8.38
CA ILE A 112 -9.88 0.44 -7.35
C ILE A 112 -11.22 0.41 -8.05
N ALA A 113 -12.15 -0.41 -7.60
CA ALA A 113 -13.45 -0.58 -8.23
C ALA A 113 -14.57 -0.61 -7.19
N SER A 114 -15.81 -0.50 -7.63
CA SER A 114 -16.93 -0.80 -6.75
C SER A 114 -16.95 -2.30 -6.41
N GLY A 115 -17.21 -2.62 -5.16
CA GLY A 115 -17.46 -4.00 -4.72
C GLY A 115 -18.76 -4.60 -5.30
N SER A 116 -19.69 -3.75 -5.75
CA SER A 116 -20.89 -4.18 -6.46
C SER A 116 -20.55 -4.50 -7.92
N TRP A 117 -20.90 -5.72 -8.37
CA TRP A 117 -20.70 -6.16 -9.76
C TRP A 117 -21.38 -5.24 -10.77
N LEU A 118 -22.60 -4.77 -10.46
CA LEU A 118 -23.38 -3.90 -11.34
C LEU A 118 -22.68 -2.55 -11.55
N ARG A 119 -22.23 -1.90 -10.47
CA ARG A 119 -21.52 -0.61 -10.55
C ARG A 119 -20.17 -0.73 -11.23
N ARG A 120 -19.49 -1.87 -11.04
CA ARG A 120 -18.24 -2.18 -11.72
C ARG A 120 -18.44 -2.30 -13.24
N THR A 121 -19.52 -2.96 -13.66
CA THR A 121 -19.91 -3.09 -15.07
C THR A 121 -20.26 -1.74 -15.68
N LEU A 122 -20.85 -0.83 -14.89
CA LEU A 122 -21.16 0.55 -15.31
C LEU A 122 -19.94 1.51 -15.27
N GLY A 123 -18.73 0.98 -15.07
CA GLY A 123 -17.50 1.76 -15.18
C GLY A 123 -17.03 2.47 -13.90
N MET A 124 -17.59 2.13 -12.72
CA MET A 124 -17.11 2.68 -11.45
C MET A 124 -15.74 2.10 -11.06
N ARG A 125 -14.70 2.70 -11.60
CA ARG A 125 -13.30 2.30 -11.40
C ARG A 125 -12.40 3.52 -11.31
N ALA A 126 -11.29 3.37 -10.56
CA ALA A 126 -10.16 4.28 -10.59
C ALA A 126 -8.89 3.49 -10.89
N ARG A 127 -7.96 4.15 -11.56
CA ARG A 127 -6.62 3.59 -11.84
C ARG A 127 -5.64 4.12 -10.82
N VAL A 128 -4.83 3.25 -10.24
CA VAL A 128 -3.72 3.62 -9.37
C VAL A 128 -2.43 3.29 -10.08
N ILE A 129 -1.64 4.31 -10.38
CA ILE A 129 -0.34 4.19 -11.03
C ILE A 129 0.71 4.42 -9.95
N VAL A 130 1.51 3.41 -9.66
CA VAL A 130 2.60 3.46 -8.69
C VAL A 130 3.91 3.45 -9.44
N GLU A 131 4.63 4.56 -9.38
CA GLU A 131 5.88 4.78 -10.10
C GLU A 131 7.06 4.75 -9.12
N SER A 132 8.20 4.26 -9.57
CA SER A 132 9.44 4.36 -8.80
C SER A 132 9.79 5.83 -8.57
N PRO A 133 10.35 6.18 -7.39
CA PRO A 133 10.82 7.53 -7.14
C PRO A 133 11.79 7.94 -8.22
N GLN A 134 11.51 9.03 -8.93
CA GLN A 134 12.41 9.58 -9.93
C GLN A 134 13.70 9.98 -9.22
N ARG A 135 14.79 9.27 -9.52
CA ARG A 135 16.12 9.78 -9.17
C ARG A 135 16.27 11.09 -9.93
N THR A 136 16.26 12.17 -9.20
CA THR A 136 16.67 13.46 -9.78
C THR A 136 18.10 13.28 -10.29
N SER A 137 18.23 13.09 -11.60
CA SER A 137 19.52 13.11 -12.28
C SER A 137 19.99 14.56 -12.31
N GLY A 138 20.40 15.05 -11.16
CA GLY A 138 20.87 16.42 -10.92
C GLY A 138 22.23 16.38 -10.28
N GLU A 139 23.19 15.70 -10.91
CA GLU A 139 24.59 15.99 -10.75
C GLU A 139 25.24 15.89 -12.13
N GLN A 140 24.99 16.93 -12.91
CA GLN A 140 25.94 17.26 -13.95
C GLN A 140 27.16 17.80 -13.25
N VAL A 141 28.14 16.93 -13.03
CA VAL A 141 29.53 17.36 -12.73
C VAL A 141 29.99 18.07 -13.99
N ASN A 142 30.03 19.40 -13.90
CA ASN A 142 30.72 20.24 -14.87
C ASN A 142 32.21 20.16 -14.54
N GLU A 143 32.97 19.44 -15.36
CA GLU A 143 34.41 19.64 -15.47
C GLU A 143 34.68 20.82 -16.39
#